data_4223463dd2dfa6568a680ee25621b333
#
_entry.id   4223463dd2dfa6568a680ee25621b333
#
_cell.length_a   1.000
_cell.length_b   1.000
_cell.length_c   1.000
_cell.angle_alpha   90.00
_cell.angle_beta   90.00
_cell.angle_gamma   90.00
#
_symmetry.space_group_name_H-M   'P 1'
#
loop_
_entity.id
_entity.type
_entity.pdbx_description
1 polymer ?
#
loop_
_entity_poly.entity_id
_entity_poly.type
_entity_poly.pdbx_seq_one_letter_code
_entity_poly.pdbx_strand_id
1 'polypeptide(L)'
;MLFRSYAYLPAYKEQGLAEGLDTRQIVVTGNPIVDVIDHYFRSGKIRLSSQSRRELFRRLNVGDQNQPFALMTCHRRENVENPTSLRRVMNLVRACGYQVVFPASYRTQRSLSEFGITPPSNLLLTDPIGYVEFLELLDGCAYVLTDSGTVVEEAAVLGTPSVQMRLSTERPEVYEWGASIKFDPTI
;
A
#
# COMPACT_ATOMS: atom_id res chain seq x y z
N MET A 1 -34.53 -8.99 -6.49
CA MET A 1 -33.21 -9.33 -5.90
C MET A 1 -32.85 -8.19 -4.95
N LEU A 2 -32.71 -8.45 -3.63
CA LEU A 2 -32.33 -7.38 -2.72
C LEU A 2 -30.82 -7.17 -2.85
N PHE A 3 -30.41 -6.07 -3.47
CA PHE A 3 -29.04 -5.60 -3.41
C PHE A 3 -28.70 -5.22 -1.96
N ARG A 4 -27.54 -5.65 -1.46
CA ARG A 4 -27.02 -5.27 -0.14
C ARG A 4 -25.64 -4.67 -0.30
N SER A 5 -25.40 -3.55 0.37
CA SER A 5 -24.10 -2.92 0.50
C SER A 5 -23.53 -3.20 1.89
N TYR A 6 -22.27 -3.59 1.95
CA TYR A 6 -21.52 -3.78 3.19
C TYR A 6 -20.57 -2.61 3.36
N ALA A 7 -20.85 -1.75 4.33
CA ALA A 7 -20.06 -0.56 4.61
C ALA A 7 -19.02 -0.85 5.69
N TYR A 8 -17.82 -0.34 5.52
CA TYR A 8 -16.75 -0.50 6.51
C TYR A 8 -16.97 0.38 7.73
N LEU A 9 -17.48 1.60 7.53
CA LEU A 9 -17.69 2.58 8.58
C LEU A 9 -19.13 3.09 8.61
N PRO A 10 -19.63 3.56 9.78
CA PRO A 10 -20.93 4.21 9.87
C PRO A 10 -21.07 5.39 8.89
N ALA A 11 -20.03 6.18 8.68
CA ALA A 11 -20.02 7.30 7.75
C ALA A 11 -20.34 6.87 6.31
N TYR A 12 -19.88 5.70 5.87
CA TYR A 12 -20.21 5.17 4.54
C TYR A 12 -21.67 4.72 4.43
N LYS A 13 -22.28 4.29 5.54
CA LYS A 13 -23.72 4.05 5.59
C LYS A 13 -24.48 5.37 5.44
N GLU A 14 -24.09 6.41 6.15
CA GLU A 14 -24.69 7.75 6.05
C GLU A 14 -24.58 8.30 4.63
N GLN A 15 -23.42 8.15 4.00
CA GLN A 15 -23.23 8.52 2.60
C GLN A 15 -24.19 7.75 1.69
N GLY A 16 -24.30 6.43 1.83
CA GLY A 16 -25.20 5.62 1.02
C GLY A 16 -26.67 6.02 1.20
N LEU A 17 -27.08 6.39 2.40
CA LEU A 17 -28.42 6.92 2.67
C LEU A 17 -28.64 8.29 1.96
N ALA A 18 -27.64 9.15 1.98
CA ALA A 18 -27.69 10.45 1.28
C ALA A 18 -27.75 10.27 -0.24
N GLU A 19 -27.17 9.20 -0.78
CA GLU A 19 -27.22 8.80 -2.19
C GLU A 19 -28.54 8.08 -2.56
N GLY A 20 -29.46 7.89 -1.61
CA GLY A 20 -30.81 7.34 -1.84
C GLY A 20 -30.97 5.83 -1.63
N LEU A 21 -29.99 5.16 -1.03
CA LEU A 21 -30.15 3.75 -0.65
C LEU A 21 -31.07 3.62 0.58
N ASP A 22 -31.87 2.55 0.61
CA ASP A 22 -32.69 2.20 1.79
C ASP A 22 -31.80 1.68 2.93
N THR A 23 -32.09 2.08 4.16
CA THR A 23 -31.31 1.67 5.35
C THR A 23 -31.22 0.16 5.51
N ARG A 24 -32.24 -0.60 5.02
CA ARG A 24 -32.25 -2.07 5.02
C ARG A 24 -31.28 -2.69 4.02
N GLN A 25 -30.77 -1.89 3.08
CA GLN A 25 -29.81 -2.34 2.08
C GLN A 25 -28.37 -2.17 2.53
N ILE A 26 -28.11 -1.38 3.59
CA ILE A 26 -26.76 -1.08 4.04
C ILE A 26 -26.50 -1.69 5.41
N VAL A 27 -25.50 -2.56 5.49
CA VAL A 27 -25.04 -3.18 6.74
C VAL A 27 -23.62 -2.70 7.02
N VAL A 28 -23.38 -2.14 8.20
CA VAL A 28 -22.01 -1.79 8.64
C VAL A 28 -21.37 -3.05 9.21
N THR A 29 -20.29 -3.52 8.58
CA THR A 29 -19.62 -4.77 8.94
C THR A 29 -18.25 -4.58 9.57
N GLY A 30 -17.70 -3.36 9.55
CA GLY A 30 -16.29 -3.15 9.76
C GLY A 30 -15.45 -3.47 8.50
N ASN A 31 -14.17 -3.22 8.57
CA ASN A 31 -13.24 -3.49 7.48
C ASN A 31 -12.63 -4.90 7.65
N PRO A 32 -12.86 -5.86 6.73
CA PRO A 32 -12.29 -7.21 6.82
C PRO A 32 -10.75 -7.27 6.88
N ILE A 33 -10.07 -6.23 6.43
CA ILE A 33 -8.60 -6.14 6.54
C ILE A 33 -8.14 -6.17 8.00
N VAL A 34 -8.93 -5.58 8.91
CA VAL A 34 -8.63 -5.63 10.35
C VAL A 34 -8.59 -7.08 10.83
N ASP A 35 -9.58 -7.88 10.43
CA ASP A 35 -9.62 -9.31 10.80
C ASP A 35 -8.42 -10.07 10.20
N VAL A 36 -8.03 -9.79 8.97
CA VAL A 36 -6.86 -10.41 8.34
C VAL A 36 -5.59 -10.09 9.13
N ILE A 37 -5.39 -8.83 9.48
CA ILE A 37 -4.20 -8.42 10.23
C ILE A 37 -4.22 -8.98 11.65
N ASP A 38 -5.30 -8.85 12.38
CA ASP A 38 -5.36 -9.25 13.79
C ASP A 38 -5.46 -10.76 13.99
N HIS A 39 -6.39 -11.44 13.28
CA HIS A 39 -6.62 -12.87 13.48
C HIS A 39 -5.63 -13.78 12.80
N TYR A 40 -4.97 -13.31 11.74
CA TYR A 40 -4.06 -14.15 10.97
C TYR A 40 -2.62 -13.68 11.08
N PHE A 41 -2.32 -12.40 10.81
CA PHE A 41 -0.95 -11.92 10.79
C PHE A 41 -0.40 -11.68 12.21
N ARG A 42 -1.02 -10.85 13.03
CA ARG A 42 -0.57 -10.58 14.41
C ARG A 42 -0.60 -11.80 15.30
N SER A 43 -1.58 -12.69 15.12
CA SER A 43 -1.65 -13.96 15.84
C SER A 43 -0.57 -14.97 15.44
N GLY A 44 0.17 -14.73 14.38
CA GLY A 44 1.22 -15.61 13.87
C GLY A 44 0.75 -16.72 12.93
N LYS A 45 -0.55 -16.84 12.61
CA LYS A 45 -1.07 -17.92 11.75
C LYS A 45 -0.53 -17.88 10.33
N ILE A 46 -0.27 -16.68 9.80
CA ILE A 46 0.27 -16.46 8.44
C ILE A 46 1.61 -15.73 8.44
N ARG A 47 2.23 -15.49 9.60
CA ARG A 47 3.58 -14.91 9.67
C ARG A 47 4.63 -15.87 9.18
N LEU A 48 5.70 -15.32 8.60
CA LEU A 48 6.90 -16.10 8.33
C LEU A 48 7.54 -16.58 9.64
N SER A 49 8.19 -17.73 9.61
CA SER A 49 9.09 -18.11 10.71
C SER A 49 10.18 -17.05 10.90
N SER A 50 10.72 -16.94 12.09
CA SER A 50 11.82 -16.00 12.36
C SER A 50 13.01 -16.20 11.43
N GLN A 51 13.27 -17.45 11.00
CA GLN A 51 14.32 -17.76 10.05
C GLN A 51 13.97 -17.26 8.65
N SER A 52 12.76 -17.58 8.14
CA SER A 52 12.30 -17.16 6.80
C SER A 52 12.22 -15.65 6.69
N ARG A 53 11.78 -14.96 7.78
CA ARG A 53 11.76 -13.51 7.83
C ARG A 53 13.17 -12.91 7.73
N ARG A 54 14.12 -13.42 8.52
CA ARG A 54 15.53 -12.99 8.41
C ARG A 54 16.10 -13.22 7.02
N GLU A 55 15.77 -14.35 6.39
CA GLU A 55 16.24 -14.65 5.03
C GLU A 55 15.64 -13.71 3.99
N LEU A 56 14.34 -13.37 4.08
CA LEU A 56 13.68 -12.37 3.24
C LEU A 56 14.40 -11.02 3.34
N PHE A 57 14.62 -10.53 4.55
CA PHE A 57 15.24 -9.24 4.80
C PHE A 57 16.70 -9.21 4.33
N ARG A 58 17.46 -10.30 4.58
CA ARG A 58 18.82 -10.45 4.09
C ARG A 58 18.89 -10.50 2.56
N ARG A 59 17.98 -11.23 1.91
CA ARG A 59 17.89 -11.32 0.43
C ARG A 59 17.65 -9.94 -0.20
N LEU A 60 16.86 -9.10 0.45
CA LEU A 60 16.54 -7.75 0.02
C LEU A 60 17.54 -6.71 0.53
N ASN A 61 18.52 -7.13 1.32
CA ASN A 61 19.52 -6.26 1.94
C ASN A 61 18.88 -5.07 2.69
N VAL A 62 17.84 -5.34 3.46
CA VAL A 62 17.08 -4.34 4.24
C VAL A 62 16.89 -4.78 5.69
N GLY A 63 16.65 -3.83 6.57
CA GLY A 63 16.31 -4.10 7.97
C GLY A 63 17.43 -4.73 8.79
N ASP A 64 18.63 -4.90 8.23
CA ASP A 64 19.79 -5.38 8.96
C ASP A 64 20.55 -4.19 9.55
N GLN A 65 21.09 -4.37 10.77
CA GLN A 65 21.93 -3.40 11.46
C GLN A 65 21.34 -1.99 11.65
N ASN A 66 20.05 -1.85 11.98
CA ASN A 66 19.40 -0.56 12.23
C ASN A 66 19.27 0.38 11.00
N GLN A 67 19.37 -0.13 9.78
CA GLN A 67 19.08 0.70 8.61
C GLN A 67 17.58 0.62 8.26
N PRO A 68 16.82 1.69 8.48
CA PRO A 68 15.43 1.74 8.08
C PRO A 68 15.30 1.74 6.57
N PHE A 69 14.23 1.14 6.05
CA PHE A 69 13.88 1.15 4.64
C PHE A 69 12.43 1.60 4.43
N ALA A 70 12.10 2.02 3.24
CA ALA A 70 10.74 2.25 2.81
C ALA A 70 10.27 1.11 1.90
N LEU A 71 8.98 0.79 1.96
CA LEU A 71 8.34 -0.16 1.04
C LEU A 71 7.58 0.62 -0.03
N MET A 72 7.45 0.07 -1.24
CA MET A 72 6.68 0.71 -2.30
C MET A 72 5.77 -0.27 -3.02
N THR A 73 4.56 0.19 -3.36
CA THR A 73 3.70 -0.42 -4.39
C THR A 73 3.23 0.65 -5.36
N CYS A 74 3.27 0.36 -6.66
CA CYS A 74 2.78 1.25 -7.71
C CYS A 74 2.33 0.41 -8.90
N HIS A 75 1.02 0.38 -9.15
CA HIS A 75 0.42 -0.47 -10.18
C HIS A 75 -0.83 0.12 -10.84
N ARG A 76 -1.32 1.28 -10.36
CA ARG A 76 -2.47 1.95 -10.98
C ARG A 76 -2.12 2.50 -12.35
N ARG A 77 -3.07 2.40 -13.28
CA ARG A 77 -2.87 2.80 -14.68
C ARG A 77 -2.46 4.26 -14.81
N GLU A 78 -3.10 5.15 -14.06
CA GLU A 78 -2.79 6.58 -14.05
C GLU A 78 -1.32 6.88 -13.68
N ASN A 79 -0.69 6.01 -12.89
CA ASN A 79 0.72 6.14 -12.50
C ASN A 79 1.66 5.41 -13.47
N VAL A 80 1.33 4.16 -13.85
CA VAL A 80 2.28 3.29 -14.56
C VAL A 80 2.16 3.36 -16.07
N GLU A 81 1.02 3.76 -16.63
CA GLU A 81 0.81 3.89 -18.08
C GLU A 81 1.06 5.33 -18.59
N ASN A 82 1.34 6.27 -17.70
CA ASN A 82 1.69 7.65 -18.03
C ASN A 82 3.18 7.91 -17.71
N PRO A 83 4.02 8.18 -18.72
CA PRO A 83 5.44 8.38 -18.51
C PRO A 83 5.77 9.59 -17.62
N THR A 84 4.95 10.64 -17.63
CA THR A 84 5.14 11.81 -16.79
C THR A 84 4.85 11.48 -15.33
N SER A 85 3.72 10.82 -15.04
CA SER A 85 3.36 10.38 -13.69
C SER A 85 4.39 9.40 -13.14
N LEU A 86 4.82 8.42 -13.95
CA LEU A 86 5.82 7.44 -13.52
C LEU A 86 7.19 8.08 -13.23
N ARG A 87 7.61 9.10 -14.02
CA ARG A 87 8.84 9.88 -13.72
C ARG A 87 8.70 10.64 -12.40
N ARG A 88 7.54 11.24 -12.11
CA ARG A 88 7.30 11.93 -10.83
C ARG A 88 7.35 10.98 -9.65
N VAL A 89 6.76 9.79 -9.79
CA VAL A 89 6.88 8.73 -8.78
C VAL A 89 8.35 8.36 -8.55
N MET A 90 9.14 8.20 -9.61
CA MET A 90 10.58 7.91 -9.47
C MET A 90 11.36 9.09 -8.86
N ASN A 91 10.94 10.34 -9.10
CA ASN A 91 11.53 11.51 -8.44
C ASN A 91 11.18 11.55 -6.94
N LEU A 92 9.96 11.17 -6.55
CA LEU A 92 9.59 10.99 -5.14
C LEU A 92 10.49 9.94 -4.48
N VAL A 93 10.69 8.79 -5.13
CA VAL A 93 11.59 7.74 -4.63
C VAL A 93 13.02 8.27 -4.46
N ARG A 94 13.53 9.04 -5.44
CA ARG A 94 14.87 9.64 -5.35
C ARG A 94 15.03 10.58 -4.16
N ALA A 95 13.95 11.28 -3.79
CA ALA A 95 13.94 12.20 -2.66
C ALA A 95 13.77 11.47 -1.29
N CYS A 96 13.45 10.19 -1.28
CA CYS A 96 13.38 9.40 -0.04
C CYS A 96 14.76 9.27 0.58
N GLY A 97 14.86 9.51 1.90
CA GLY A 97 16.11 9.37 2.65
C GLY A 97 16.50 7.91 2.95
N TYR A 98 15.71 6.95 2.49
CA TYR A 98 15.90 5.52 2.75
C TYR A 98 16.04 4.73 1.45
N GLN A 99 16.60 3.52 1.55
CA GLN A 99 16.43 2.53 0.49
C GLN A 99 14.94 2.20 0.34
N VAL A 100 14.43 2.17 -0.88
CA VAL A 100 13.04 1.83 -1.18
C VAL A 100 13.00 0.44 -1.80
N VAL A 101 12.30 -0.50 -1.17
CA VAL A 101 12.04 -1.84 -1.72
C VAL A 101 10.76 -1.78 -2.53
N PHE A 102 10.84 -2.17 -3.80
CA PHE A 102 9.71 -2.17 -4.70
C PHE A 102 9.50 -3.53 -5.38
N PRO A 103 8.68 -4.41 -4.78
CA PRO A 103 8.19 -5.59 -5.46
C PRO A 103 7.22 -5.18 -6.57
N ALA A 104 7.73 -4.97 -7.78
CA ALA A 104 6.97 -4.37 -8.86
C ALA A 104 6.27 -5.43 -9.72
N SER A 105 5.01 -5.15 -10.12
CA SER A 105 4.32 -5.96 -11.11
C SER A 105 5.08 -5.94 -12.44
N TYR A 106 4.99 -7.03 -13.21
CA TYR A 106 5.62 -7.12 -14.55
C TYR A 106 5.15 -6.01 -15.49
N ARG A 107 3.91 -5.52 -15.33
CA ARG A 107 3.41 -4.37 -16.08
C ARG A 107 4.20 -3.10 -15.71
N THR A 108 4.46 -2.85 -14.45
CA THR A 108 5.22 -1.67 -14.01
C THR A 108 6.67 -1.74 -14.48
N GLN A 109 7.30 -2.92 -14.37
CA GLN A 109 8.67 -3.13 -14.86
C GLN A 109 8.76 -2.88 -16.38
N ARG A 110 7.78 -3.37 -17.14
CA ARG A 110 7.66 -3.12 -18.57
C ARG A 110 7.53 -1.63 -18.88
N SER A 111 6.63 -0.90 -18.20
CA SER A 111 6.47 0.54 -18.38
C SER A 111 7.74 1.33 -18.11
N LEU A 112 8.48 0.99 -17.06
CA LEU A 112 9.79 1.61 -16.78
C LEU A 112 10.75 1.43 -17.96
N SER A 113 10.83 0.21 -18.51
CA SER A 113 11.67 -0.11 -19.67
C SER A 113 11.22 0.61 -20.94
N GLU A 114 9.93 0.53 -21.28
CA GLU A 114 9.36 1.12 -22.51
C GLU A 114 9.47 2.66 -22.52
N PHE A 115 9.36 3.30 -21.36
CA PHE A 115 9.50 4.76 -21.24
C PHE A 115 10.95 5.22 -21.04
N GLY A 116 11.93 4.32 -21.02
CA GLY A 116 13.33 4.62 -20.79
C GLY A 116 13.56 5.31 -19.43
N ILE A 117 12.82 4.90 -18.40
CA ILE A 117 12.94 5.48 -17.06
C ILE A 117 13.92 4.63 -16.25
N THR A 118 15.09 5.20 -15.97
CA THR A 118 16.08 4.55 -15.11
C THR A 118 15.67 4.68 -13.64
N PRO A 119 15.52 3.55 -12.92
CA PRO A 119 15.23 3.57 -11.49
C PRO A 119 16.31 4.35 -10.71
N PRO A 120 15.95 5.10 -9.66
CA PRO A 120 16.91 5.76 -8.78
C PRO A 120 17.84 4.76 -8.08
N SER A 121 19.05 5.20 -7.70
CA SER A 121 20.05 4.34 -7.05
C SER A 121 19.61 3.80 -5.67
N ASN A 122 18.70 4.50 -5.00
CA ASN A 122 18.10 4.07 -3.73
C ASN A 122 16.86 3.18 -3.92
N LEU A 123 16.48 2.80 -5.16
CA LEU A 123 15.38 1.88 -5.44
C LEU A 123 15.90 0.46 -5.65
N LEU A 124 15.49 -0.46 -4.81
CA LEU A 124 15.63 -1.90 -5.02
C LEU A 124 14.37 -2.43 -5.72
N LEU A 125 14.45 -2.56 -7.03
CA LEU A 125 13.37 -3.15 -7.84
C LEU A 125 13.50 -4.68 -7.80
N THR A 126 12.41 -5.37 -7.43
CA THR A 126 12.37 -6.85 -7.37
C THR A 126 11.15 -7.38 -8.11
N ASP A 127 11.14 -8.68 -8.36
CA ASP A 127 9.95 -9.38 -8.81
C ASP A 127 8.84 -9.34 -7.76
N PRO A 128 7.58 -9.55 -8.15
CA PRO A 128 6.46 -9.67 -7.23
C PRO A 128 6.74 -10.72 -6.16
N ILE A 129 6.33 -10.41 -4.93
CA ILE A 129 6.46 -11.30 -3.77
C ILE A 129 5.09 -11.76 -3.28
N GLY A 130 5.06 -12.79 -2.44
CA GLY A 130 3.84 -13.29 -1.82
C GLY A 130 3.26 -12.30 -0.80
N TYR A 131 1.95 -12.42 -0.54
CA TYR A 131 1.24 -11.51 0.38
C TYR A 131 1.82 -11.52 1.80
N VAL A 132 2.19 -12.69 2.33
CA VAL A 132 2.78 -12.79 3.67
C VAL A 132 4.14 -12.11 3.73
N GLU A 133 4.99 -12.31 2.71
CA GLU A 133 6.27 -11.62 2.59
C GLU A 133 6.08 -10.10 2.52
N PHE A 134 5.05 -9.65 1.78
CA PHE A 134 4.70 -8.24 1.68
C PHE A 134 4.29 -7.66 3.04
N LEU A 135 3.44 -8.35 3.81
CA LEU A 135 3.03 -7.93 5.15
C LEU A 135 4.22 -7.86 6.13
N GLU A 136 5.17 -8.81 6.04
CA GLU A 136 6.38 -8.76 6.86
C GLU A 136 7.26 -7.55 6.55
N LEU A 137 7.34 -7.16 5.27
CA LEU A 137 8.04 -5.94 4.88
C LEU A 137 7.27 -4.69 5.31
N LEU A 138 5.94 -4.69 5.20
CA LEU A 138 5.09 -3.57 5.60
C LEU A 138 5.14 -3.32 7.12
N ASP A 139 5.13 -4.39 7.91
CA ASP A 139 5.28 -4.34 9.37
C ASP A 139 6.70 -3.90 9.83
N GLY A 140 7.70 -4.08 8.96
CA GLY A 140 9.09 -3.77 9.27
C GLY A 140 9.65 -2.49 8.63
N CYS A 141 8.94 -1.84 7.72
CA CYS A 141 9.43 -0.64 7.05
C CYS A 141 9.16 0.64 7.87
N ALA A 142 9.92 1.69 7.60
CA ALA A 142 9.72 2.99 8.22
C ALA A 142 8.44 3.68 7.74
N TYR A 143 8.12 3.50 6.47
CA TYR A 143 6.87 3.96 5.83
C TYR A 143 6.67 3.26 4.48
N VAL A 144 5.45 3.34 3.95
CA VAL A 144 5.13 2.79 2.63
C VAL A 144 4.70 3.88 1.65
N LEU A 145 5.22 3.81 0.42
CA LEU A 145 4.75 4.58 -0.74
C LEU A 145 3.76 3.71 -1.51
N THR A 146 2.51 4.14 -1.67
CA THR A 146 1.52 3.25 -2.30
C THR A 146 0.45 3.99 -3.09
N ASP A 147 0.01 3.38 -4.19
CA ASP A 147 -1.21 3.78 -4.91
C ASP A 147 -2.38 2.81 -4.65
N SER A 148 -2.20 1.84 -3.76
CA SER A 148 -3.22 0.86 -3.39
C SER A 148 -4.06 1.33 -2.21
N GLY A 149 -5.39 1.30 -2.35
CA GLY A 149 -6.31 1.57 -1.24
C GLY A 149 -6.19 0.54 -0.12
N THR A 150 -6.04 -0.75 -0.46
CA THR A 150 -5.90 -1.83 0.53
C THR A 150 -4.61 -1.71 1.32
N VAL A 151 -3.49 -1.42 0.67
CA VAL A 151 -2.19 -1.26 1.37
C VAL A 151 -2.21 -0.08 2.33
N VAL A 152 -2.93 1.00 2.02
CA VAL A 152 -3.12 2.13 2.95
C VAL A 152 -3.87 1.68 4.21
N GLU A 153 -4.90 0.85 4.05
CA GLU A 153 -5.65 0.29 5.18
C GLU A 153 -4.81 -0.68 6.01
N GLU A 154 -4.08 -1.59 5.35
CA GLU A 154 -3.15 -2.51 6.00
C GLU A 154 -2.06 -1.78 6.79
N ALA A 155 -1.46 -0.75 6.18
CA ALA A 155 -0.47 0.10 6.82
C ALA A 155 -1.04 0.81 8.05
N ALA A 156 -2.24 1.39 7.95
CA ALA A 156 -2.90 2.05 9.07
C ALA A 156 -3.16 1.08 10.24
N VAL A 157 -3.64 -0.13 9.95
CA VAL A 157 -3.88 -1.16 10.98
C VAL A 157 -2.57 -1.63 11.63
N LEU A 158 -1.49 -1.77 10.84
CA LEU A 158 -0.16 -2.14 11.37
C LEU A 158 0.52 -0.99 12.14
N GLY A 159 0.07 0.25 11.96
CA GLY A 159 0.70 1.44 12.54
C GLY A 159 1.88 1.95 11.69
N THR A 160 1.99 1.52 10.45
CA THR A 160 3.01 1.97 9.50
C THR A 160 2.53 3.22 8.77
N PRO A 161 3.27 4.36 8.84
CA PRO A 161 2.93 5.54 8.08
C PRO A 161 2.89 5.29 6.57
N SER A 162 1.99 5.96 5.85
CA SER A 162 1.91 5.80 4.40
C SER A 162 1.91 7.13 3.65
N VAL A 163 2.47 7.11 2.43
CA VAL A 163 2.36 8.17 1.43
C VAL A 163 1.52 7.62 0.29
N GLN A 164 0.32 8.16 0.12
CA GLN A 164 -0.60 7.71 -0.91
C GLN A 164 -0.36 8.47 -2.22
N MET A 165 0.08 7.75 -3.25
CA MET A 165 0.40 8.29 -4.58
C MET A 165 -0.84 8.26 -5.49
N ARG A 166 -1.84 9.12 -5.18
CA ARG A 166 -3.14 9.14 -5.90
C ARG A 166 -3.73 10.54 -5.96
N LEU A 167 -4.44 10.83 -7.06
CA LEU A 167 -5.25 12.05 -7.19
C LEU A 167 -6.41 12.06 -6.20
N SER A 168 -7.12 10.94 -6.08
CA SER A 168 -8.29 10.77 -5.21
C SER A 168 -8.19 9.49 -4.38
N THR A 169 -8.92 9.43 -3.30
CA THR A 169 -9.02 8.24 -2.45
C THR A 169 -10.46 7.97 -2.08
N GLU A 170 -10.79 6.70 -1.97
CA GLU A 170 -12.02 6.21 -1.36
C GLU A 170 -11.86 5.96 0.16
N ARG A 171 -10.75 6.41 0.74
CA ARG A 171 -10.38 6.22 2.15
C ARG A 171 -9.95 7.54 2.78
N PRO A 172 -10.83 8.56 2.86
CA PRO A 172 -10.45 9.88 3.40
C PRO A 172 -10.06 9.81 4.87
N GLU A 173 -10.60 8.88 5.63
CA GLU A 173 -10.35 8.69 7.06
C GLU A 173 -8.87 8.47 7.38
N VAL A 174 -8.08 7.86 6.49
CA VAL A 174 -6.65 7.63 6.76
C VAL A 174 -5.85 8.92 6.84
N TYR A 175 -6.32 9.98 6.18
CA TYR A 175 -5.73 11.32 6.30
C TYR A 175 -6.18 12.02 7.58
N GLU A 176 -7.47 11.91 7.92
CA GLU A 176 -8.05 12.50 9.13
C GLU A 176 -7.39 11.92 10.39
N TRP A 177 -7.05 10.64 10.37
CA TRP A 177 -6.36 9.95 11.47
C TRP A 177 -4.83 10.14 11.46
N GLY A 178 -4.29 10.85 10.46
CA GLY A 178 -2.86 11.08 10.34
C GLY A 178 -2.04 9.83 9.96
N ALA A 179 -2.69 8.75 9.51
CA ALA A 179 -2.03 7.52 9.10
C ALA A 179 -1.41 7.61 7.70
N SER A 180 -1.85 8.57 6.90
CA SER A 180 -1.40 8.76 5.51
C SER A 180 -1.26 10.23 5.15
N ILE A 181 -0.31 10.52 4.26
CA ILE A 181 -0.22 11.80 3.55
C ILE A 181 -0.40 11.57 2.05
N LYS A 182 -0.83 12.60 1.34
CA LYS A 182 -1.09 12.54 -0.09
C LYS A 182 0.09 13.07 -0.90
N PHE A 183 0.46 12.33 -1.93
CA PHE A 183 1.30 12.80 -3.04
C PHE A 183 0.55 12.56 -4.35
N ASP A 184 0.36 13.62 -5.13
CA ASP A 184 -0.31 13.53 -6.43
C ASP A 184 0.74 13.49 -7.56
N PRO A 185 0.97 12.35 -8.21
CA PRO A 185 1.94 12.25 -9.29
C PRO A 185 1.42 12.83 -10.62
N THR A 186 0.17 13.31 -10.68
CA THR A 186 -0.41 13.85 -11.93
C THR A 186 -0.20 15.36 -12.11
N ILE A 187 0.11 16.08 -11.04
CA ILE A 187 0.31 17.55 -11.02
C ILE A 187 1.75 17.98 -10.76
#